data_5303c766c52013286fd63bf57d83440e
#
_entry.id   5303c766c52013286fd63bf57d83440e
#
_cell.length_a   1.000
_cell.length_b   1.000
_cell.length_c   1.000
_cell.angle_alpha   90.00
_cell.angle_beta   90.00
_cell.angle_gamma   90.00
#
_symmetry.space_group_name_H-M   'P 1'
#
loop_
_entity.id
_entity.type
_entity.pdbx_description
1 polymer ?
#
loop_
_entity_poly.entity_id
_entity_poly.type
_entity_poly.pdbx_seq_one_letter_code
_entity_poly.pdbx_strand_id
1 'polypeptide(L)'
;MPKIYIDQGHNPTSPNTGAEGNGLREQDVTYEVGRALAALLRQSGNYEVRLSRPTPDTKLGSSNAGSLRARVDDANAWGADYFISIHTNASEERSASGVEAFSYARDTRAFNLGADIVDNLSEATGLANRGMKVRPGLYVLKKTNMPAVLVEIGFITNPRDAALMRDNPELFARGIYNGIVEYTGLR
;
A
#
# COMPACT_ATOMS: atom_id res chain seq x y z
N MET A 1 5.56 -12.21 -17.17
CA MET A 1 5.13 -10.93 -16.59
C MET A 1 5.06 -11.10 -15.08
N PRO A 2 5.72 -10.25 -14.29
CA PRO A 2 5.60 -10.32 -12.85
C PRO A 2 4.16 -10.08 -12.39
N LYS A 3 3.74 -10.84 -11.38
CA LYS A 3 2.42 -10.76 -10.75
C LYS A 3 2.47 -9.86 -9.53
N ILE A 4 1.80 -8.72 -9.60
CA ILE A 4 1.72 -7.75 -8.51
C ILE A 4 0.36 -7.89 -7.81
N TYR A 5 0.39 -8.28 -6.54
CA TYR A 5 -0.80 -8.23 -5.68
C TYR A 5 -0.85 -6.90 -4.96
N ILE A 6 -1.89 -6.11 -5.22
CA ILE A 6 -2.13 -4.84 -4.55
C ILE A 6 -3.14 -5.08 -3.44
N ASP A 7 -2.69 -4.96 -2.22
CA ASP A 7 -3.54 -5.05 -1.04
C ASP A 7 -3.99 -3.65 -0.61
N GLN A 8 -5.25 -3.35 -0.85
CA GLN A 8 -5.89 -2.12 -0.42
C GLN A 8 -6.30 -2.28 1.05
N GLY A 9 -5.54 -1.67 1.95
CA GLY A 9 -5.72 -1.82 3.39
C GLY A 9 -7.15 -1.58 3.85
N HIS A 10 -7.55 -2.35 4.85
CA HIS A 10 -8.86 -2.29 5.50
C HIS A 10 -10.06 -2.73 4.66
N ASN A 11 -11.19 -2.88 5.31
CA ASN A 11 -12.51 -3.17 4.72
C ASN A 11 -13.35 -1.89 4.64
N PRO A 12 -14.32 -1.79 3.71
CA PRO A 12 -15.20 -0.63 3.62
C PRO A 12 -16.05 -0.43 4.89
N THR A 13 -16.36 -1.53 5.58
CA THR A 13 -17.12 -1.56 6.83
C THR A 13 -16.52 -2.56 7.81
N SER A 14 -16.88 -2.47 9.09
CA SER A 14 -16.42 -3.43 10.11
C SER A 14 -16.68 -4.90 9.69
N PRO A 15 -15.79 -5.84 10.02
CA PRO A 15 -14.54 -5.64 10.77
C PRO A 15 -13.39 -5.10 9.93
N ASN A 16 -12.33 -4.65 10.61
CA ASN A 16 -11.10 -4.17 9.99
C ASN A 16 -11.27 -2.87 9.18
N THR A 17 -11.96 -1.88 9.76
CA THR A 17 -11.94 -0.50 9.26
C THR A 17 -10.62 0.16 9.65
N GLY A 18 -10.21 1.17 8.86
CA GLY A 18 -8.98 1.94 9.08
C GLY A 18 -9.17 3.17 9.96
N ALA A 19 -8.12 3.99 10.02
CA ALA A 19 -8.12 5.28 10.69
C ALA A 19 -9.02 6.29 9.96
N GLU A 20 -9.44 7.32 10.69
CA GLU A 20 -10.19 8.45 10.15
C GLU A 20 -9.51 9.76 10.55
N GLY A 21 -9.49 10.72 9.64
CA GLY A 21 -8.93 12.05 9.89
C GLY A 21 -9.21 13.02 8.76
N ASN A 22 -9.39 14.29 9.10
CA ASN A 22 -9.62 15.37 8.14
C ASN A 22 -10.75 15.09 7.12
N GLY A 23 -11.79 14.38 7.55
CA GLY A 23 -12.94 14.00 6.71
C GLY A 23 -12.69 12.82 5.77
N LEU A 24 -11.56 12.12 5.92
CA LEU A 24 -11.22 10.93 5.16
C LEU A 24 -11.31 9.68 6.02
N ARG A 25 -11.58 8.54 5.36
CA ARG A 25 -11.45 7.20 5.94
C ARG A 25 -10.33 6.46 5.19
N GLU A 26 -9.43 5.84 5.91
CA GLU A 26 -8.28 5.14 5.35
C GLU A 26 -8.68 4.12 4.29
N GLN A 27 -9.71 3.31 4.53
CA GLN A 27 -10.18 2.29 3.59
C GLN A 27 -10.66 2.84 2.25
N ASP A 28 -11.11 4.09 2.20
CA ASP A 28 -11.54 4.73 0.95
C ASP A 28 -10.30 5.24 0.20
N VAL A 29 -9.37 5.86 0.91
CA VAL A 29 -8.10 6.34 0.34
C VAL A 29 -7.29 5.17 -0.25
N THR A 30 -7.12 4.09 0.50
CA THR A 30 -6.35 2.90 0.05
C THR A 30 -7.01 2.23 -1.15
N TYR A 31 -8.36 2.22 -1.20
CA TYR A 31 -9.09 1.71 -2.35
C TYR A 31 -8.80 2.53 -3.62
N GLU A 32 -8.93 3.85 -3.56
CA GLU A 32 -8.72 4.73 -4.71
C GLU A 32 -7.26 4.70 -5.20
N VAL A 33 -6.29 4.79 -4.31
CA VAL A 33 -4.87 4.70 -4.67
C VAL A 33 -4.54 3.33 -5.27
N GLY A 34 -5.03 2.25 -4.67
CA GLY A 34 -4.80 0.89 -5.18
C GLY A 34 -5.43 0.67 -6.57
N ARG A 35 -6.63 1.21 -6.81
CA ARG A 35 -7.29 1.16 -8.12
C ARG A 35 -6.50 1.93 -9.18
N ALA A 36 -6.03 3.13 -8.84
CA ALA A 36 -5.21 3.95 -9.73
C ALA A 36 -3.86 3.28 -10.05
N LEU A 37 -3.19 2.69 -9.04
CA LEU A 37 -1.96 1.92 -9.22
C LEU A 37 -2.18 0.72 -10.15
N ALA A 38 -3.27 -0.03 -9.95
CA ALA A 38 -3.61 -1.16 -10.81
C ALA A 38 -3.81 -0.73 -12.27
N ALA A 39 -4.44 0.43 -12.50
CA ALA A 39 -4.61 0.97 -13.84
C ALA A 39 -3.27 1.28 -14.51
N LEU A 40 -2.33 1.95 -13.80
CA LEU A 40 -0.99 2.26 -14.31
C LEU A 40 -0.20 0.99 -14.66
N LEU A 41 -0.17 0.00 -13.76
CA LEU A 41 0.54 -1.25 -13.98
C LEU A 41 -0.03 -2.05 -15.15
N ARG A 42 -1.35 -2.12 -15.29
CA ARG A 42 -2.01 -2.79 -16.43
C ARG A 42 -1.76 -2.06 -17.75
N GLN A 43 -1.81 -0.73 -17.73
CA GLN A 43 -1.58 0.10 -18.92
C GLN A 43 -0.16 -0.05 -19.48
N SER A 44 0.84 -0.28 -18.61
CA SER A 44 2.21 -0.53 -19.04
C SER A 44 2.38 -1.82 -19.85
N GLY A 45 1.48 -2.78 -19.69
CA GLY A 45 1.55 -4.09 -20.34
C GLY A 45 2.64 -5.02 -19.79
N ASN A 46 3.37 -4.61 -18.75
CA ASN A 46 4.51 -5.35 -18.21
C ASN A 46 4.18 -6.20 -16.97
N TYR A 47 2.97 -6.06 -16.40
CA TYR A 47 2.59 -6.70 -15.15
C TYR A 47 1.22 -7.35 -15.22
N GLU A 48 1.07 -8.49 -14.55
CA GLU A 48 -0.24 -9.03 -14.17
C GLU A 48 -0.62 -8.45 -12.80
N VAL A 49 -1.87 -7.99 -12.64
CA VAL A 49 -2.30 -7.27 -11.43
C VAL A 49 -3.57 -7.84 -10.86
N ARG A 50 -3.53 -8.15 -9.57
CA ARG A 50 -4.69 -8.53 -8.76
C ARG A 50 -4.87 -7.58 -7.60
N LEU A 51 -6.12 -7.20 -7.34
CA LEU A 51 -6.53 -6.34 -6.21
C LEU A 51 -7.14 -7.20 -5.12
N SER A 52 -6.83 -6.90 -3.85
CA SER A 52 -7.52 -7.51 -2.71
C SER A 52 -9.00 -7.10 -2.65
N ARG A 53 -9.29 -5.86 -3.06
CA ARG A 53 -10.66 -5.30 -3.13
C ARG A 53 -10.96 -4.83 -4.54
N PRO A 54 -11.49 -5.70 -5.43
CA PRO A 54 -11.81 -5.33 -6.82
C PRO A 54 -12.95 -4.32 -6.95
N THR A 55 -13.84 -4.24 -5.95
CA THR A 55 -14.93 -3.25 -5.89
C THR A 55 -14.89 -2.47 -4.57
N PRO A 56 -15.46 -1.25 -4.51
CA PRO A 56 -15.48 -0.47 -3.27
C PRO A 56 -16.17 -1.19 -2.11
N ASP A 57 -17.14 -2.05 -2.39
CA ASP A 57 -17.91 -2.79 -1.40
C ASP A 57 -17.31 -4.15 -1.03
N THR A 58 -16.19 -4.54 -1.65
CA THR A 58 -15.53 -5.80 -1.33
C THR A 58 -15.08 -5.83 0.12
N LYS A 59 -15.63 -6.78 0.89
CA LYS A 59 -15.32 -7.02 2.29
C LYS A 59 -14.68 -8.39 2.45
N LEU A 60 -13.55 -8.43 3.14
CA LEU A 60 -12.75 -9.63 3.34
C LEU A 60 -12.83 -10.09 4.79
N GLY A 61 -13.18 -11.38 4.96
CA GLY A 61 -13.26 -12.01 6.26
C GLY A 61 -14.40 -11.51 7.16
N SER A 62 -14.62 -12.21 8.27
CA SER A 62 -15.65 -11.91 9.27
C SER A 62 -15.07 -11.41 10.61
N SER A 63 -13.75 -11.23 10.68
CA SER A 63 -13.00 -10.69 11.82
C SER A 63 -11.78 -9.94 11.32
N ASN A 64 -11.11 -9.17 12.17
CA ASN A 64 -9.84 -8.51 11.81
C ASN A 64 -8.80 -9.53 11.35
N ALA A 65 -8.60 -10.59 12.11
CA ALA A 65 -7.66 -11.66 11.75
C ALA A 65 -8.09 -12.39 10.47
N GLY A 66 -9.39 -12.63 10.28
CA GLY A 66 -9.94 -13.24 9.07
C GLY A 66 -9.74 -12.38 7.83
N SER A 67 -9.88 -11.06 7.97
CA SER A 67 -9.60 -10.11 6.87
C SER A 67 -8.15 -10.15 6.43
N LEU A 68 -7.20 -10.12 7.38
CA LEU A 68 -5.76 -10.20 7.06
C LEU A 68 -5.41 -11.55 6.44
N ARG A 69 -5.98 -12.64 6.95
CA ARG A 69 -5.77 -13.98 6.41
C ARG A 69 -6.27 -14.08 4.96
N ALA A 70 -7.47 -13.60 4.68
CA ALA A 70 -8.05 -13.67 3.33
C ALA A 70 -7.18 -12.99 2.28
N ARG A 71 -6.55 -11.84 2.62
CA ARG A 71 -5.62 -11.11 1.75
C ARG A 71 -4.36 -11.92 1.44
N VAL A 72 -3.77 -12.48 2.48
CA VAL A 72 -2.55 -13.31 2.38
C VAL A 72 -2.82 -14.58 1.60
N ASP A 73 -3.90 -15.29 1.94
CA ASP A 73 -4.25 -16.57 1.30
C ASP A 73 -4.54 -16.38 -0.20
N ASP A 74 -5.25 -15.30 -0.58
CA ASP A 74 -5.51 -15.00 -1.98
C ASP A 74 -4.23 -14.65 -2.75
N ALA A 75 -3.33 -13.86 -2.18
CA ALA A 75 -2.06 -13.52 -2.80
C ALA A 75 -1.16 -14.75 -2.97
N ASN A 76 -1.06 -15.60 -1.95
CA ASN A 76 -0.28 -16.82 -1.97
C ASN A 76 -0.85 -17.84 -2.98
N ALA A 77 -2.18 -18.05 -2.98
CA ALA A 77 -2.85 -18.94 -3.91
C ALA A 77 -2.73 -18.50 -5.37
N TRP A 78 -2.76 -17.20 -5.62
CA TRP A 78 -2.55 -16.65 -6.96
C TRP A 78 -1.10 -16.76 -7.44
N GLY A 79 -0.17 -16.98 -6.53
CA GLY A 79 1.26 -17.05 -6.83
C GLY A 79 1.82 -15.68 -7.22
N ALA A 80 1.51 -14.65 -6.44
CA ALA A 80 2.05 -13.32 -6.65
C ALA A 80 3.58 -13.31 -6.53
N ASP A 81 4.25 -12.51 -7.37
CA ASP A 81 5.70 -12.28 -7.29
C ASP A 81 6.05 -11.17 -6.30
N TYR A 82 5.13 -10.22 -6.10
CA TYR A 82 5.24 -9.11 -5.15
C TYR A 82 3.90 -8.79 -4.52
N PHE A 83 3.94 -8.43 -3.24
CA PHE A 83 2.78 -8.02 -2.46
C PHE A 83 2.98 -6.58 -1.97
N ILE A 84 2.09 -5.66 -2.39
CA ILE A 84 2.14 -4.24 -2.02
C ILE A 84 0.88 -3.91 -1.23
N SER A 85 1.01 -3.74 0.08
CA SER A 85 -0.08 -3.31 0.96
C SER A 85 -0.06 -1.79 1.11
N ILE A 86 -1.18 -1.14 0.84
CA ILE A 86 -1.32 0.32 0.88
C ILE A 86 -2.12 0.71 2.12
N HIS A 87 -1.57 1.62 2.91
CA HIS A 87 -2.13 2.14 4.15
C HIS A 87 -1.93 3.64 4.29
N THR A 88 -2.63 4.26 5.22
CA THR A 88 -2.33 5.61 5.71
C THR A 88 -1.96 5.57 7.18
N ASN A 89 -0.95 6.33 7.55
CA ASN A 89 -0.52 6.48 8.93
C ASN A 89 -1.48 7.41 9.70
N ALA A 90 -1.48 7.28 11.00
CA ALA A 90 -2.22 8.16 11.91
C ALA A 90 -1.40 8.45 13.16
N SER A 91 -1.52 9.66 13.70
CA SER A 91 -0.83 10.09 14.90
C SER A 91 -1.71 11.07 15.68
N GLU A 92 -1.60 11.05 17.02
CA GLU A 92 -2.15 12.09 17.88
C GLU A 92 -1.43 13.42 17.64
N GLU A 93 -0.13 13.38 17.29
CA GLU A 93 0.65 14.54 16.85
C GLU A 93 0.27 14.90 15.41
N ARG A 94 -0.58 15.91 15.25
CA ARG A 94 -1.10 16.32 13.93
C ARG A 94 -0.05 16.94 13.00
N SER A 95 1.12 17.28 13.51
CA SER A 95 2.27 17.73 12.71
C SER A 95 3.03 16.59 12.06
N ALA A 96 2.83 15.33 12.52
CA ALA A 96 3.43 14.18 11.90
C ALA A 96 2.99 14.04 10.43
N SER A 97 3.96 13.93 9.53
CA SER A 97 3.75 13.92 8.07
C SER A 97 4.83 13.08 7.39
N GLY A 98 4.56 12.64 6.18
CA GLY A 98 5.54 11.95 5.36
C GLY A 98 5.18 10.50 5.05
N VAL A 99 5.97 9.92 4.15
CA VAL A 99 5.80 8.57 3.62
C VAL A 99 6.84 7.62 4.23
N GLU A 100 6.44 6.38 4.52
CA GLU A 100 7.33 5.34 5.01
C GLU A 100 6.87 3.96 4.54
N ALA A 101 7.72 2.96 4.65
CA ALA A 101 7.31 1.60 4.36
C ALA A 101 7.94 0.59 5.31
N PHE A 102 7.32 -0.57 5.37
CA PHE A 102 7.72 -1.66 6.25
C PHE A 102 7.96 -2.94 5.45
N SER A 103 9.00 -3.67 5.84
CA SER A 103 9.26 -5.05 5.41
C SER A 103 9.41 -5.96 6.63
N TYR A 104 9.40 -7.27 6.37
CA TYR A 104 9.61 -8.26 7.44
C TYR A 104 11.04 -8.23 8.00
N ALA A 105 12.05 -8.01 7.15
CA ALA A 105 13.46 -7.99 7.52
C ALA A 105 14.27 -7.01 6.66
N ARG A 106 15.45 -6.61 7.16
CA ARG A 106 16.44 -5.84 6.39
C ARG A 106 17.14 -6.72 5.36
N ASP A 107 17.80 -6.07 4.42
CA ASP A 107 18.68 -6.71 3.41
C ASP A 107 17.95 -7.79 2.59
N THR A 108 16.66 -7.57 2.36
CA THR A 108 15.80 -8.46 1.57
C THR A 108 15.32 -7.78 0.30
N ARG A 109 14.84 -8.58 -0.66
CA ARG A 109 14.17 -8.07 -1.88
C ARG A 109 13.00 -7.14 -1.54
N ALA A 110 12.24 -7.46 -0.48
CA ALA A 110 11.15 -6.63 0.00
C ALA A 110 11.64 -5.28 0.52
N PHE A 111 12.74 -5.27 1.27
CA PHE A 111 13.33 -4.02 1.80
C PHE A 111 13.78 -3.10 0.66
N ASN A 112 14.47 -3.64 -0.34
CA ASN A 112 14.94 -2.86 -1.50
C ASN A 112 13.76 -2.32 -2.34
N LEU A 113 12.77 -3.16 -2.63
CA LEU A 113 11.53 -2.73 -3.31
C LEU A 113 10.84 -1.59 -2.55
N GLY A 114 10.74 -1.72 -1.23
CA GLY A 114 10.14 -0.69 -0.40
C GLY A 114 10.93 0.62 -0.39
N ALA A 115 12.26 0.57 -0.44
CA ALA A 115 13.11 1.75 -0.52
C ALA A 115 12.85 2.51 -1.82
N ASP A 116 12.87 1.83 -2.98
CA ASP A 116 12.57 2.45 -4.26
C ASP A 116 11.14 3.04 -4.29
N ILE A 117 10.15 2.34 -3.68
CA ILE A 117 8.78 2.86 -3.57
C ILE A 117 8.74 4.14 -2.72
N VAL A 118 9.36 4.16 -1.54
CA VAL A 118 9.32 5.33 -0.64
C VAL A 118 10.03 6.53 -1.26
N ASP A 119 11.17 6.33 -1.92
CA ASP A 119 11.92 7.39 -2.59
C ASP A 119 11.07 8.04 -3.70
N ASN A 120 10.52 7.24 -4.59
CA ASN A 120 9.66 7.71 -5.69
C ASN A 120 8.34 8.31 -5.19
N LEU A 121 7.77 7.77 -4.11
CA LEU A 121 6.55 8.29 -3.51
C LEU A 121 6.78 9.67 -2.87
N SER A 122 7.92 9.85 -2.19
CA SER A 122 8.35 11.14 -1.64
C SER A 122 8.57 12.17 -2.76
N GLU A 123 9.23 11.77 -3.84
CA GLU A 123 9.46 12.65 -5.01
C GLU A 123 8.13 13.07 -5.66
N ALA A 124 7.23 12.12 -5.92
CA ALA A 124 5.96 12.39 -6.59
C ALA A 124 5.04 13.30 -5.75
N THR A 125 5.01 13.12 -4.44
CA THR A 125 4.06 13.81 -3.54
C THR A 125 4.63 15.07 -2.89
N GLY A 126 5.96 15.20 -2.84
CA GLY A 126 6.65 16.24 -2.06
C GLY A 126 6.52 16.06 -0.55
N LEU A 127 6.06 14.89 -0.07
CA LEU A 127 6.03 14.55 1.34
C LEU A 127 7.40 14.04 1.80
N ALA A 128 7.73 14.28 3.08
CA ALA A 128 9.01 13.86 3.62
C ALA A 128 9.20 12.33 3.54
N ASN A 129 10.37 11.90 3.09
CA ASN A 129 10.78 10.50 3.11
C ASN A 129 11.20 10.10 4.53
N ARG A 130 10.43 9.22 5.17
CA ARG A 130 10.70 8.67 6.51
C ARG A 130 11.41 7.32 6.47
N GLY A 131 11.70 6.84 5.27
CA GLY A 131 12.50 5.65 4.99
C GLY A 131 11.81 4.32 5.22
N MET A 132 12.61 3.27 5.06
CA MET A 132 12.24 1.88 5.31
C MET A 132 12.44 1.50 6.77
N LYS A 133 11.50 0.71 7.30
CA LYS A 133 11.53 0.16 8.65
C LYS A 133 11.23 -1.34 8.64
N VAL A 134 11.57 -2.02 9.73
CA VAL A 134 11.31 -3.45 9.88
C VAL A 134 10.19 -3.66 10.88
N ARG A 135 9.14 -4.41 10.48
CA ARG A 135 8.02 -4.80 11.33
C ARG A 135 7.64 -6.28 11.14
N PRO A 136 8.38 -7.22 11.75
CA PRO A 136 8.15 -8.65 11.58
C PRO A 136 6.85 -9.14 12.20
N GLY A 137 6.20 -8.32 13.03
CA GLY A 137 4.90 -8.63 13.65
C GLY A 137 3.69 -8.41 12.75
N LEU A 138 3.82 -7.69 11.63
CA LEU A 138 2.70 -7.46 10.72
C LEU A 138 2.36 -8.75 9.97
N TYR A 139 1.10 -9.18 10.10
CA TYR A 139 0.63 -10.46 9.57
C TYR A 139 0.86 -10.58 8.06
N VAL A 140 0.53 -9.55 7.29
CA VAL A 140 0.68 -9.54 5.82
C VAL A 140 2.13 -9.60 5.36
N LEU A 141 3.08 -9.12 6.18
CA LEU A 141 4.51 -9.24 5.88
C LEU A 141 5.08 -10.59 6.29
N LYS A 142 4.52 -11.19 7.36
CA LYS A 142 5.00 -12.45 7.94
C LYS A 142 4.52 -13.68 7.20
N LYS A 143 3.29 -13.64 6.63
CA LYS A 143 2.58 -14.82 6.14
C LYS A 143 2.50 -14.91 4.62
N THR A 144 2.91 -13.88 3.90
CA THR A 144 3.06 -13.91 2.44
C THR A 144 4.31 -14.70 2.05
N ASN A 145 4.23 -15.43 0.93
CA ASN A 145 5.32 -16.28 0.42
C ASN A 145 6.28 -15.53 -0.51
N MET A 146 5.92 -14.31 -0.92
CA MET A 146 6.68 -13.47 -1.82
C MET A 146 7.23 -12.24 -1.07
N PRO A 147 8.17 -11.47 -1.68
CA PRO A 147 8.54 -10.15 -1.18
C PRO A 147 7.32 -9.27 -0.95
N ALA A 148 7.13 -8.82 0.30
CA ALA A 148 5.96 -8.06 0.73
C ALA A 148 6.38 -6.75 1.39
N VAL A 149 5.73 -5.66 0.99
CA VAL A 149 5.94 -4.31 1.51
C VAL A 149 4.59 -3.73 1.96
N LEU A 150 4.56 -3.11 3.13
CA LEU A 150 3.44 -2.27 3.56
C LEU A 150 3.88 -0.82 3.46
N VAL A 151 3.15 -0.03 2.69
CA VAL A 151 3.44 1.37 2.39
C VAL A 151 2.45 2.28 3.11
N GLU A 152 2.96 3.14 3.98
CA GLU A 152 2.22 4.23 4.60
C GLU A 152 2.39 5.49 3.72
N ILE A 153 1.37 5.82 2.96
CA ILE A 153 1.45 6.86 1.93
C ILE A 153 1.42 8.29 2.47
N GLY A 154 1.21 8.46 3.76
CA GLY A 154 1.15 9.73 4.48
C GLY A 154 0.31 9.60 5.74
N PHE A 155 0.16 10.67 6.49
CA PHE A 155 -0.63 10.70 7.74
C PHE A 155 -2.03 11.25 7.47
N ILE A 156 -3.06 10.42 7.61
CA ILE A 156 -4.46 10.84 7.42
C ILE A 156 -4.88 11.90 8.45
N THR A 157 -4.20 11.95 9.60
CA THR A 157 -4.40 12.93 10.66
C THR A 157 -3.70 14.27 10.41
N ASN A 158 -2.76 14.33 9.45
CA ASN A 158 -2.10 15.57 9.04
C ASN A 158 -2.95 16.30 7.99
N PRO A 159 -3.29 17.58 8.17
CA PRO A 159 -4.15 18.31 7.22
C PRO A 159 -3.58 18.41 5.80
N ARG A 160 -2.26 18.58 5.66
CA ARG A 160 -1.59 18.67 4.34
C ARG A 160 -1.57 17.33 3.63
N ASP A 161 -1.16 16.25 4.32
CA ASP A 161 -1.12 14.92 3.76
C ASP A 161 -2.53 14.46 3.34
N ALA A 162 -3.53 14.70 4.20
CA ALA A 162 -4.93 14.38 3.93
C ALA A 162 -5.51 15.16 2.75
N ALA A 163 -5.20 16.46 2.63
CA ALA A 163 -5.63 17.26 1.48
C ALA A 163 -5.05 16.67 0.18
N LEU A 164 -3.78 16.28 0.19
CA LEU A 164 -3.14 15.68 -0.97
C LEU A 164 -3.77 14.33 -1.34
N MET A 165 -4.07 13.48 -0.35
CA MET A 165 -4.76 12.19 -0.55
C MET A 165 -6.15 12.38 -1.17
N ARG A 166 -6.89 13.39 -0.72
CA ARG A 166 -8.24 13.68 -1.23
C ARG A 166 -8.21 14.22 -2.65
N ASP A 167 -7.34 15.20 -2.89
CA ASP A 167 -7.37 16.02 -4.11
C ASP A 167 -6.54 15.38 -5.25
N ASN A 168 -5.56 14.53 -4.93
CA ASN A 168 -4.62 13.98 -5.90
C ASN A 168 -4.20 12.51 -5.58
N PRO A 169 -5.13 11.58 -5.46
CA PRO A 169 -4.80 10.17 -5.15
C PRO A 169 -3.89 9.53 -6.22
N GLU A 170 -3.94 10.01 -7.46
CA GLU A 170 -3.12 9.53 -8.57
C GLU A 170 -1.61 9.81 -8.38
N LEU A 171 -1.24 10.87 -7.63
CA LEU A 171 0.17 11.14 -7.32
C LEU A 171 0.78 10.02 -6.48
N PHE A 172 0.03 9.53 -5.50
CA PHE A 172 0.47 8.41 -4.66
C PHE A 172 0.60 7.12 -5.48
N ALA A 173 -0.39 6.83 -6.33
CA ALA A 173 -0.33 5.71 -7.25
C ALA A 173 0.86 5.80 -8.20
N ARG A 174 1.14 6.99 -8.74
CA ARG A 174 2.28 7.25 -9.62
C ARG A 174 3.61 7.03 -8.90
N GLY A 175 3.75 7.53 -7.68
CA GLY A 175 4.96 7.32 -6.88
C GLY A 175 5.24 5.84 -6.62
N ILE A 176 4.21 5.09 -6.20
CA ILE A 176 4.34 3.63 -5.99
C ILE A 176 4.67 2.92 -7.31
N TYR A 177 4.01 3.27 -8.41
CA TYR A 177 4.27 2.72 -9.73
C TYR A 177 5.73 2.94 -10.15
N ASN A 178 6.23 4.18 -10.03
CA ASN A 178 7.61 4.52 -10.39
C ASN A 178 8.62 3.69 -9.59
N GLY A 179 8.41 3.52 -8.28
CA GLY A 179 9.27 2.69 -7.44
C GLY A 179 9.26 1.21 -7.84
N ILE A 180 8.10 0.66 -8.23
CA ILE A 180 7.99 -0.70 -8.76
C ILE A 180 8.77 -0.83 -10.08
N VAL A 181 8.62 0.15 -10.97
CA VAL A 181 9.33 0.19 -12.28
C VAL A 181 10.83 0.31 -12.07
N GLU A 182 11.29 1.17 -11.16
CA GLU A 182 12.70 1.31 -10.83
C GLU A 182 13.28 0.00 -10.31
N TYR A 183 12.61 -0.62 -9.34
CA TYR A 183 13.04 -1.88 -8.75
C TYR A 183 13.09 -3.04 -9.76
N THR A 184 12.07 -3.16 -10.62
CA THR A 184 11.96 -4.26 -11.58
C THR A 184 12.73 -4.03 -12.87
N GLY A 185 13.06 -2.78 -13.21
CA GLY A 185 13.65 -2.39 -14.49
C GLY A 185 12.70 -2.50 -15.68
N LEU A 186 11.40 -2.70 -15.48
CA LEU A 186 10.38 -2.87 -16.52
C LEU A 186 9.64 -1.54 -16.77
N ARG A 187 9.94 -0.90 -17.90
CA ARG A 187 9.35 0.39 -18.31
C ARG A 187 8.32 0.22 -19.42
#